data_2f26897fef470ef5b7159dc8264aaf9e
#
_entry.id   2f26897fef470ef5b7159dc8264aaf9e
#
_cell.length_a   1.000
_cell.length_b   1.000
_cell.length_c   1.000
_cell.angle_alpha   90.00
_cell.angle_beta   90.00
_cell.angle_gamma   90.00
#
_symmetry.space_group_name_H-M   'P 1'
#
loop_
_entity.id
_entity.type
_entity.pdbx_description
1 polymer ?
#
loop_
_entity_poly.entity_id
_entity_poly.type
_entity_poly.pdbx_seq_one_letter_code
_entity_poly.pdbx_strand_id
1 'polypeptide(L)'
;MHIWTIDNWEEVLADRDSRRTGLRFRYDPGVDPEVKNACKCFAKWLRSEYYFPLRIPVYIKGTKYIKTMDGDRVVGSFFEPFEYTKEPYIRIATGDYTELKNSIGRDNALASILVTVAHELTHYFQWINNLQLTEIGRERQATRYAHYILAEYSMTREHP
;
A
#
# COMPACT_ATOMS: atom_id res chain seq x y z
N MET A 1 -13.75 -5.04 -14.08
CA MET A 1 -12.30 -5.39 -14.06
C MET A 1 -11.68 -4.91 -12.76
N HIS A 2 -11.05 -5.81 -12.04
CA HIS A 2 -10.41 -5.49 -10.75
C HIS A 2 -8.90 -5.42 -10.97
N ILE A 3 -8.32 -4.22 -10.90
CA ILE A 3 -6.91 -4.03 -11.28
C ILE A 3 -5.92 -4.75 -10.35
N TRP A 4 -6.35 -5.14 -9.15
CA TRP A 4 -5.50 -5.94 -8.26
C TRP A 4 -5.45 -7.43 -8.68
N THR A 5 -6.31 -7.85 -9.61
CA THR A 5 -6.42 -9.25 -10.04
C THR A 5 -6.19 -9.50 -11.52
N ILE A 6 -5.99 -8.46 -12.32
CA ILE A 6 -5.68 -8.62 -13.75
C ILE A 6 -4.26 -9.18 -13.92
N ASP A 7 -3.99 -9.72 -15.09
CA ASP A 7 -2.77 -10.47 -15.37
C ASP A 7 -1.84 -9.87 -16.44
N ASN A 8 -2.00 -8.58 -16.75
CA ASN A 8 -1.10 -7.89 -17.69
C ASN A 8 0.36 -8.01 -17.27
N TRP A 9 0.60 -8.13 -15.95
CA TRP A 9 1.95 -8.29 -15.39
C TRP A 9 2.69 -9.52 -15.96
N GLU A 10 1.99 -10.53 -16.45
CA GLU A 10 2.61 -11.72 -17.02
C GLU A 10 3.49 -11.36 -18.23
N GLU A 11 3.00 -10.48 -19.11
CA GLU A 11 3.79 -9.96 -20.23
C GLU A 11 4.89 -9.02 -19.77
N VAL A 12 4.57 -8.13 -18.82
CA VAL A 12 5.50 -7.14 -18.28
C VAL A 12 6.73 -7.81 -17.68
N LEU A 13 6.54 -8.93 -16.98
CA LEU A 13 7.58 -9.65 -16.27
C LEU A 13 8.03 -10.93 -16.99
N ALA A 14 7.72 -11.08 -18.28
CA ALA A 14 7.99 -12.33 -19.04
C ALA A 14 9.44 -12.77 -18.97
N ASP A 15 10.40 -11.82 -18.96
CA ASP A 15 11.83 -12.12 -18.93
C ASP A 15 12.40 -12.24 -17.51
N ARG A 16 11.54 -12.28 -16.49
CA ARG A 16 11.99 -12.26 -15.09
C ARG A 16 11.49 -13.48 -14.31
N ASP A 17 11.86 -14.66 -14.76
CA ASP A 17 11.44 -15.93 -14.15
C ASP A 17 11.96 -16.10 -12.71
N SER A 18 13.12 -15.53 -12.40
CA SER A 18 13.76 -15.65 -11.08
C SER A 18 13.44 -14.50 -10.14
N ARG A 19 12.41 -13.72 -10.45
CA ARG A 19 12.00 -12.57 -9.62
C ARG A 19 11.55 -13.01 -8.23
N ARG A 20 11.73 -12.12 -7.26
CA ARG A 20 11.11 -12.30 -5.96
C ARG A 20 9.65 -11.81 -6.02
N THR A 21 8.78 -12.45 -5.26
CA THR A 21 7.35 -12.15 -5.22
C THR A 21 6.92 -11.80 -3.79
N GLY A 22 5.72 -11.32 -3.65
CA GLY A 22 5.03 -11.18 -2.37
C GLY A 22 5.06 -9.80 -1.76
N LEU A 23 4.20 -9.64 -0.78
CA LEU A 23 4.01 -8.42 0.01
C LEU A 23 4.78 -8.54 1.32
N ARG A 24 5.55 -7.50 1.67
CA ARG A 24 6.37 -7.53 2.88
C ARG A 24 6.30 -6.21 3.64
N PHE A 25 5.75 -6.25 4.85
CA PHE A 25 5.72 -5.07 5.71
C PHE A 25 6.98 -5.03 6.59
N ARG A 26 7.54 -3.83 6.75
CA ARG A 26 8.66 -3.54 7.63
C ARG A 26 8.25 -2.38 8.53
N TYR A 27 8.59 -2.47 9.82
CA TYR A 27 8.15 -1.51 10.82
C TYR A 27 9.34 -0.83 11.48
N ASP A 28 9.31 0.51 11.52
CA ASP A 28 10.29 1.27 12.31
C ASP A 28 10.05 1.00 13.80
N PRO A 29 11.11 1.07 14.63
CA PRO A 29 10.96 0.85 16.08
C PRO A 29 9.97 1.80 16.77
N GLY A 30 9.79 3.02 16.23
CA GLY A 30 8.91 4.03 16.83
C GLY A 30 7.42 3.91 16.44
N VAL A 31 7.05 2.89 15.69
CA VAL A 31 5.65 2.71 15.27
C VAL A 31 4.81 2.24 16.46
N ASP A 32 3.66 2.88 16.65
CA ASP A 32 2.73 2.54 17.74
C ASP A 32 2.32 1.05 17.63
N PRO A 33 2.31 0.31 18.75
CA PRO A 33 1.90 -1.10 18.73
C PRO A 33 0.51 -1.36 18.16
N GLU A 34 -0.44 -0.46 18.35
CA GLU A 34 -1.79 -0.59 17.76
C GLU A 34 -1.72 -0.51 16.22
N VAL A 35 -0.93 0.42 15.70
CA VAL A 35 -0.70 0.56 14.25
C VAL A 35 -0.02 -0.69 13.70
N LYS A 36 1.02 -1.15 14.37
CA LYS A 36 1.76 -2.34 13.97
C LYS A 36 0.85 -3.56 13.90
N ASN A 37 0.02 -3.76 14.92
CA ASN A 37 -0.93 -4.87 14.96
C ASN A 37 -1.96 -4.78 13.82
N ALA A 38 -2.54 -3.61 13.61
CA ALA A 38 -3.50 -3.38 12.53
C ALA A 38 -2.89 -3.68 11.17
N CYS A 39 -1.66 -3.22 10.93
CA CYS A 39 -0.94 -3.47 9.68
C CYS A 39 -0.62 -4.95 9.49
N LYS A 40 -0.24 -5.66 10.57
CA LYS A 40 0.03 -7.11 10.50
C LYS A 40 -1.22 -7.89 10.11
N CYS A 41 -2.36 -7.59 10.70
CA CYS A 41 -3.63 -8.24 10.37
C CYS A 41 -4.03 -7.96 8.92
N PHE A 42 -3.91 -6.72 8.49
CA PHE A 42 -4.23 -6.33 7.12
C PHE A 42 -3.30 -7.02 6.11
N ALA A 43 -2.01 -7.05 6.38
CA ALA A 43 -1.03 -7.71 5.52
C ALA A 43 -1.32 -9.21 5.36
N LYS A 44 -1.69 -9.86 6.45
CA LYS A 44 -2.06 -11.28 6.43
C LYS A 44 -3.25 -11.53 5.52
N TRP A 45 -4.30 -10.70 5.65
CA TRP A 45 -5.48 -10.79 4.80
C TRP A 45 -5.14 -10.52 3.34
N LEU A 46 -4.37 -9.45 3.07
CA LEU A 46 -3.95 -9.11 1.70
C LEU A 46 -3.21 -10.26 1.03
N ARG A 47 -2.30 -10.92 1.75
CA ARG A 47 -1.55 -12.06 1.20
C ARG A 47 -2.44 -13.25 0.90
N SER A 48 -3.52 -13.42 1.65
CA SER A 48 -4.47 -14.53 1.41
C SER A 48 -5.39 -14.26 0.22
N GLU A 49 -5.66 -13.00 -0.08
CA GLU A 49 -6.64 -12.61 -1.10
C GLU A 49 -6.03 -12.24 -2.44
N TYR A 50 -4.78 -11.75 -2.44
CA TYR A 50 -4.17 -11.18 -3.64
C TYR A 50 -2.76 -11.72 -3.88
N TYR A 51 -2.39 -11.82 -5.16
CA TYR A 51 -1.06 -12.20 -5.57
C TYR A 51 -0.24 -10.94 -5.91
N PHE A 52 0.99 -10.90 -5.41
CA PHE A 52 1.92 -9.79 -5.65
C PHE A 52 3.06 -10.31 -6.52
N PRO A 53 2.98 -10.14 -7.85
CA PRO A 53 3.88 -10.80 -8.80
C PRO A 53 5.34 -10.34 -8.73
N LEU A 54 5.60 -9.13 -8.25
CA LEU A 54 6.93 -8.66 -7.94
C LEU A 54 6.94 -8.21 -6.49
N ARG A 55 8.01 -8.57 -5.75
CA ARG A 55 8.10 -8.24 -4.34
C ARG A 55 7.88 -6.75 -4.09
N ILE A 56 7.02 -6.43 -3.15
CA ILE A 56 6.70 -5.06 -2.74
C ILE A 56 6.90 -4.91 -1.23
N PRO A 57 8.02 -4.30 -0.79
CA PRO A 57 8.20 -3.91 0.60
C PRO A 57 7.36 -2.69 0.91
N VAL A 58 6.70 -2.72 2.07
CA VAL A 58 5.94 -1.60 2.61
C VAL A 58 6.59 -1.19 3.93
N TYR A 59 7.21 -0.02 3.94
CA TYR A 59 7.89 0.51 5.11
C TYR A 59 6.93 1.38 5.92
N ILE A 60 6.58 0.90 7.11
CA ILE A 60 5.73 1.63 8.05
C ILE A 60 6.64 2.47 8.93
N LYS A 61 6.56 3.78 8.74
CA LYS A 61 7.44 4.76 9.37
C LYS A 61 6.78 5.41 10.58
N GLY A 62 7.56 5.68 11.62
CA GLY A 62 7.09 6.41 12.80
C GLY A 62 7.06 7.92 12.64
N THR A 63 7.43 8.46 11.50
CA THR A 63 7.42 9.89 11.21
C THR A 63 6.02 10.37 10.84
N LYS A 64 5.79 11.70 10.97
CA LYS A 64 4.49 12.30 10.58
C LYS A 64 4.32 12.38 9.08
N TYR A 65 5.43 12.52 8.34
CA TYR A 65 5.41 12.70 6.88
C TYR A 65 6.52 11.90 6.23
N ILE A 66 6.28 11.53 4.98
CA ILE A 66 7.31 11.07 4.06
C ILE A 66 7.70 12.27 3.20
N LYS A 67 8.99 12.54 3.09
CA LYS A 67 9.49 13.60 2.24
C LYS A 67 9.81 13.01 0.86
N THR A 68 9.16 13.54 -0.18
CA THR A 68 9.42 13.12 -1.55
C THR A 68 10.67 13.79 -2.09
N MET A 69 11.14 13.32 -3.26
CA MET A 69 12.31 13.91 -3.92
C MET A 69 12.10 15.38 -4.28
N ASP A 70 10.84 15.78 -4.55
CA ASP A 70 10.46 17.15 -4.87
C ASP A 70 10.36 18.04 -3.62
N GLY A 71 10.58 17.48 -2.43
CA GLY A 71 10.48 18.19 -1.17
C GLY A 71 9.07 18.26 -0.59
N ASP A 72 8.08 17.66 -1.25
CA ASP A 72 6.71 17.59 -0.74
C ASP A 72 6.64 16.68 0.47
N ARG A 73 5.66 16.95 1.35
CA ARG A 73 5.36 16.13 2.52
C ARG A 73 4.07 15.37 2.27
N VAL A 74 4.15 14.05 2.32
CA VAL A 74 3.01 13.17 2.06
C VAL A 74 2.91 12.13 3.18
N VAL A 75 1.74 11.52 3.34
CA VAL A 75 1.55 10.45 4.32
C VAL A 75 1.83 9.06 3.73
N GLY A 76 1.83 8.94 2.43
CA GLY A 76 2.19 7.69 1.75
C GLY A 76 2.85 7.98 0.41
N SER A 77 3.73 7.10 -0.02
CA SER A 77 4.37 7.21 -1.33
C SER A 77 4.67 5.83 -1.89
N PHE A 78 4.54 5.71 -3.21
CA PHE A 78 4.96 4.54 -3.96
C PHE A 78 6.16 4.94 -4.81
N PHE A 79 7.31 4.25 -4.59
CA PHE A 79 8.46 4.41 -5.46
C PHE A 79 8.27 3.55 -6.69
N GLU A 80 8.15 4.19 -7.84
CA GLU A 80 7.96 3.56 -9.14
C GLU A 80 9.32 3.49 -9.84
N PRO A 81 9.93 2.30 -9.92
CA PRO A 81 11.19 2.18 -10.66
C PRO A 81 10.98 2.50 -12.13
N PHE A 82 12.00 3.06 -12.76
CA PHE A 82 11.99 3.31 -14.20
C PHE A 82 11.91 2.01 -14.99
N GLU A 83 12.53 0.96 -14.47
CA GLU A 83 12.57 -0.35 -15.12
C GLU A 83 11.98 -1.43 -14.20
N TYR A 84 11.33 -2.43 -14.78
CA TYR A 84 10.77 -3.57 -14.05
C TYR A 84 11.85 -4.54 -13.52
N THR A 85 13.12 -4.29 -13.80
CA THR A 85 14.24 -5.03 -13.25
C THR A 85 14.56 -4.67 -11.80
N LYS A 86 14.02 -3.53 -11.33
CA LYS A 86 14.21 -3.05 -9.96
C LYS A 86 12.91 -3.24 -9.17
N GLU A 87 13.06 -3.54 -7.89
CA GLU A 87 11.90 -3.68 -7.00
C GLU A 87 11.40 -2.30 -6.58
N PRO A 88 10.08 -2.10 -6.62
CA PRO A 88 9.47 -0.89 -6.08
C PRO A 88 9.42 -0.97 -4.55
N TYR A 89 9.01 0.11 -3.90
CA TYR A 89 8.70 0.09 -2.48
C TYR A 89 7.67 1.17 -2.13
N ILE A 90 7.02 0.96 -0.99
CA ILE A 90 6.05 1.88 -0.44
C ILE A 90 6.54 2.35 0.93
N ARG A 91 6.31 3.62 1.25
CA ARG A 91 6.55 4.19 2.57
C ARG A 91 5.27 4.81 3.09
N ILE A 92 4.93 4.53 4.34
CA ILE A 92 3.72 5.03 4.99
C ILE A 92 4.12 5.73 6.29
N ALA A 93 3.74 6.99 6.43
CA ALA A 93 3.97 7.76 7.66
C ALA A 93 2.82 7.51 8.63
N THR A 94 3.13 7.22 9.89
CA THR A 94 2.12 6.93 10.92
C THR A 94 2.31 7.76 12.19
N GLY A 95 3.20 8.76 12.15
CA GLY A 95 3.55 9.55 13.33
C GLY A 95 2.46 10.46 13.85
N ASP A 96 1.40 10.65 13.09
CA ASP A 96 0.22 11.42 13.52
C ASP A 96 -0.87 10.55 14.17
N TYR A 97 -0.61 9.27 14.39
CA TYR A 97 -1.62 8.33 14.87
C TYR A 97 -2.27 8.78 16.19
N THR A 98 -1.48 9.22 17.16
CA THR A 98 -2.01 9.66 18.46
C THR A 98 -2.96 10.84 18.30
N GLU A 99 -2.62 11.81 17.46
CA GLU A 99 -3.46 12.97 17.17
C GLU A 99 -4.76 12.55 16.49
N LEU A 100 -4.67 11.67 15.49
CA LEU A 100 -5.84 11.13 14.80
C LEU A 100 -6.74 10.34 15.75
N LYS A 101 -6.14 9.49 16.58
CA LYS A 101 -6.88 8.68 17.56
C LYS A 101 -7.68 9.59 18.49
N ASN A 102 -7.09 10.69 18.97
CA ASN A 102 -7.76 11.64 19.84
C ASN A 102 -8.86 12.42 19.11
N SER A 103 -8.69 12.65 17.82
CA SER A 103 -9.63 13.44 17.00
C SER A 103 -10.81 12.62 16.48
N ILE A 104 -10.57 11.44 15.95
CA ILE A 104 -11.58 10.64 15.23
C ILE A 104 -11.79 9.23 15.82
N GLY A 105 -11.09 8.90 16.89
CA GLY A 105 -11.17 7.59 17.54
C GLY A 105 -10.18 6.58 16.96
N ARG A 106 -9.95 5.51 17.73
CA ARG A 106 -8.96 4.47 17.41
C ARG A 106 -9.26 3.81 16.06
N ASP A 107 -10.49 3.32 15.89
CA ASP A 107 -10.81 2.51 14.69
C ASP A 107 -10.74 3.34 13.41
N ASN A 108 -11.22 4.58 13.45
CA ASN A 108 -11.14 5.48 12.30
C ASN A 108 -9.71 5.89 12.01
N ALA A 109 -8.89 6.09 13.03
CA ALA A 109 -7.48 6.44 12.84
C ALA A 109 -6.71 5.27 12.20
N LEU A 110 -6.94 4.05 12.67
CA LEU A 110 -6.33 2.86 12.07
C LEU A 110 -6.81 2.65 10.64
N ALA A 111 -8.11 2.80 10.38
CA ALA A 111 -8.66 2.69 9.03
C ALA A 111 -8.02 3.70 8.07
N SER A 112 -7.79 4.93 8.53
CA SER A 112 -7.13 5.96 7.73
C SER A 112 -5.73 5.53 7.29
N ILE A 113 -4.97 4.90 8.17
CA ILE A 113 -3.63 4.38 7.84
C ILE A 113 -3.73 3.23 6.83
N LEU A 114 -4.66 2.30 7.03
CA LEU A 114 -4.84 1.17 6.11
C LEU A 114 -5.33 1.62 4.73
N VAL A 115 -6.17 2.65 4.67
CA VAL A 115 -6.58 3.28 3.39
C VAL A 115 -5.36 3.80 2.65
N THR A 116 -4.44 4.46 3.34
CA THR A 116 -3.20 4.95 2.73
C THR A 116 -2.36 3.81 2.17
N VAL A 117 -2.24 2.71 2.91
CA VAL A 117 -1.54 1.51 2.43
C VAL A 117 -2.19 0.98 1.14
N ALA A 118 -3.52 0.83 1.14
CA ALA A 118 -4.24 0.31 -0.02
C ALA A 118 -4.15 1.27 -1.23
N HIS A 119 -4.13 2.58 -0.98
CA HIS A 119 -3.95 3.59 -2.03
C HIS A 119 -2.59 3.39 -2.73
N GLU A 120 -1.52 3.27 -1.97
CA GLU A 120 -0.18 3.08 -2.54
C GLU A 120 -0.03 1.71 -3.20
N LEU A 121 -0.65 0.66 -2.65
CA LEU A 121 -0.67 -0.65 -3.30
C LEU A 121 -1.44 -0.62 -4.63
N THR A 122 -2.46 0.23 -4.74
CA THR A 122 -3.15 0.41 -6.02
C THR A 122 -2.20 0.97 -7.07
N HIS A 123 -1.35 1.92 -6.70
CA HIS A 123 -0.30 2.43 -7.61
C HIS A 123 0.66 1.31 -8.03
N TYR A 124 0.99 0.40 -7.12
CA TYR A 124 1.78 -0.78 -7.46
C TYR A 124 1.10 -1.62 -8.55
N PHE A 125 -0.20 -1.90 -8.41
CA PHE A 125 -0.93 -2.69 -9.41
C PHE A 125 -1.09 -1.94 -10.74
N GLN A 126 -1.24 -0.64 -10.71
CA GLN A 126 -1.24 0.18 -11.92
C GLN A 126 0.11 0.06 -12.65
N TRP A 127 1.19 0.16 -11.92
CA TRP A 127 2.55 0.09 -12.46
C TRP A 127 2.89 -1.30 -13.00
N ILE A 128 2.67 -2.35 -12.20
CA ILE A 128 3.07 -3.71 -12.59
C ILE A 128 2.27 -4.23 -13.79
N ASN A 129 1.06 -3.72 -13.98
CA ASN A 129 0.22 -4.06 -15.12
C ASN A 129 0.36 -3.07 -16.28
N ASN A 130 1.26 -2.11 -16.16
CA ASN A 130 1.56 -1.10 -17.18
C ASN A 130 0.31 -0.40 -17.70
N LEU A 131 -0.56 0.04 -16.79
CA LEU A 131 -1.78 0.74 -17.15
C LEU A 131 -1.46 2.15 -17.64
N GLN A 132 -2.03 2.52 -18.78
CA GLN A 132 -1.83 3.83 -19.38
C GLN A 132 -2.92 4.79 -18.89
N LEU A 133 -2.65 5.51 -17.82
CA LEU A 133 -3.59 6.41 -17.19
C LEU A 133 -3.02 7.83 -17.15
N THR A 134 -3.92 8.82 -17.22
CA THR A 134 -3.53 10.19 -16.88
C THR A 134 -3.21 10.25 -15.39
N GLU A 135 -2.47 11.27 -14.96
CA GLU A 135 -2.15 11.44 -13.56
C GLU A 135 -3.41 11.57 -12.70
N ILE A 136 -4.39 12.36 -13.18
CA ILE A 136 -5.67 12.50 -12.46
C ILE A 136 -6.44 11.17 -12.41
N GLY A 137 -6.49 10.44 -13.50
CA GLY A 137 -7.15 9.14 -13.56
C GLY A 137 -6.49 8.12 -12.65
N ARG A 138 -5.17 8.15 -12.59
CA ARG A 138 -4.36 7.30 -11.74
C ARG A 138 -4.69 7.53 -10.25
N GLU A 139 -4.75 8.79 -9.82
CA GLU A 139 -5.07 9.15 -8.44
C GLU A 139 -6.52 8.83 -8.08
N ARG A 140 -7.46 9.10 -8.98
CA ARG A 140 -8.87 8.75 -8.76
C ARG A 140 -9.07 7.25 -8.61
N GLN A 141 -8.42 6.47 -9.44
CA GLN A 141 -8.50 5.01 -9.36
C GLN A 141 -7.89 4.50 -8.05
N ALA A 142 -6.74 5.05 -7.64
CA ALA A 142 -6.09 4.66 -6.41
C ALA A 142 -6.97 4.94 -5.19
N THR A 143 -7.61 6.10 -5.15
CA THR A 143 -8.53 6.46 -4.08
C THR A 143 -9.74 5.54 -4.03
N ARG A 144 -10.34 5.26 -5.18
CA ARG A 144 -11.51 4.39 -5.27
C ARG A 144 -11.18 2.96 -4.81
N TYR A 145 -10.08 2.41 -5.29
CA TYR A 145 -9.69 1.05 -4.92
C TYR A 145 -9.29 0.94 -3.46
N ALA A 146 -8.66 1.97 -2.90
CA ALA A 146 -8.33 1.97 -1.47
C ALA A 146 -9.57 1.78 -0.61
N HIS A 147 -10.63 2.52 -0.89
CA HIS A 147 -11.89 2.39 -0.16
C HIS A 147 -12.58 1.06 -0.43
N TYR A 148 -12.53 0.57 -1.67
CA TYR A 148 -13.08 -0.74 -2.02
C TYR A 148 -12.38 -1.87 -1.26
N ILE A 149 -11.06 -1.87 -1.21
CA ILE A 149 -10.26 -2.88 -0.52
C ILE A 149 -10.54 -2.85 0.99
N LEU A 150 -10.62 -1.66 1.57
CA LEU A 150 -10.93 -1.54 2.99
C LEU A 150 -12.36 -2.01 3.30
N ALA A 151 -13.32 -1.75 2.41
CA ALA A 151 -14.67 -2.23 2.58
C ALA A 151 -14.71 -3.77 2.57
N GLU A 152 -13.97 -4.42 1.67
CA GLU A 152 -13.85 -5.88 1.65
C GLU A 152 -13.24 -6.40 2.95
N TYR A 153 -12.15 -5.77 3.40
CA TYR A 153 -11.46 -6.17 4.62
C TYR A 153 -12.36 -6.03 5.84
N SER A 154 -13.14 -4.95 5.92
CA SER A 154 -14.03 -4.69 7.06
C SER A 154 -15.13 -5.73 7.22
N MET A 155 -15.44 -6.47 6.15
CA MET A 155 -16.43 -7.54 6.18
C MET A 155 -15.85 -8.85 6.72
N THR A 156 -14.57 -8.92 6.95
CA THR A 156 -13.92 -10.09 7.54
C THR A 156 -13.93 -10.00 9.06
N ARG A 157 -13.61 -11.10 9.74
CA ARG A 157 -13.45 -11.12 11.20
C ARG A 157 -11.99 -11.04 11.64
N GLU A 158 -11.10 -10.81 10.69
CA GLU A 158 -9.65 -10.83 10.92
C GLU A 158 -9.11 -9.46 11.34
N HIS A 159 -9.91 -8.39 11.23
CA HIS A 159 -9.46 -7.07 11.63
C HIS A 159 -9.61 -6.87 13.15
N PRO A 160 -8.72 -6.08 13.75
CA PRO A 160 -8.78 -5.80 15.18
C PRO A 160 -10.02 -5.00 15.57
#